data_d61a9e931362b86524bd337655de4d94
#
_entry.id   d61a9e931362b86524bd337655de4d94
#
_cell.length_a   1.000
_cell.length_b   1.000
_cell.length_c   1.000
_cell.angle_alpha   90.00
_cell.angle_beta   90.00
_cell.angle_gamma   90.00
#
_symmetry.space_group_name_H-M   'P 1'
#
loop_
_entity.id
_entity.type
_entity.pdbx_description
1 polymer ?
#
loop_
_entity_poly.entity_id
_entity_poly.type
_entity_poly.pdbx_seq_one_letter_code
_entity_poly.pdbx_strand_id
1 'polypeptide(L)'
;GEAVSDTIDDPVIDEIAQTPSIEVTKEASIIHQAGTDSEISAGDTIVYTVSVTNNGNVTISNINFTDDLTDGQGNVLSLTSGGPNDWGSISLAPGESQDLIASYTISQSASDSGSIINTATATGDSPQGTDDVSDVSDDPQGTTLAGDDDPTVVNTTLNPSIEVTKA
;
A
#
# COMPACT_ATOMS: atom_id res chain seq x y z
N GLY A 1 -43.48 -25.65 53.19
CA GLY A 1 -42.27 -25.62 52.44
C GLY A 1 -42.45 -24.77 51.19
N GLU A 2 -41.93 -23.56 51.20
CA GLU A 2 -41.92 -22.71 49.98
C GLU A 2 -40.90 -23.24 49.05
N ALA A 3 -41.32 -23.51 47.81
CA ALA A 3 -40.41 -23.80 46.71
C ALA A 3 -39.62 -22.53 46.41
N VAL A 4 -38.34 -22.55 46.70
CA VAL A 4 -37.42 -21.56 46.17
C VAL A 4 -37.35 -21.82 44.67
N SER A 5 -38.02 -20.98 43.91
CA SER A 5 -37.83 -20.90 42.47
C SER A 5 -36.42 -20.34 42.23
N ASP A 6 -35.49 -21.20 41.96
CA ASP A 6 -34.22 -20.81 41.31
C ASP A 6 -34.56 -20.42 39.90
N THR A 7 -34.84 -19.19 39.71
CA THR A 7 -35.08 -18.61 38.40
C THR A 7 -33.97 -17.63 38.09
N ILE A 8 -32.79 -18.07 37.82
CA ILE A 8 -31.91 -17.28 37.00
C ILE A 8 -30.71 -18.17 36.60
N ASP A 9 -30.94 -19.00 35.64
CA ASP A 9 -29.87 -19.44 34.77
C ASP A 9 -29.76 -18.37 33.65
N ASP A 10 -29.33 -17.16 34.07
CA ASP A 10 -29.07 -16.10 33.14
C ASP A 10 -27.67 -16.34 32.58
N PRO A 11 -27.54 -16.63 31.28
CA PRO A 11 -26.23 -16.86 30.69
C PRO A 11 -25.36 -15.65 30.90
N VAL A 12 -24.20 -15.81 31.49
CA VAL A 12 -23.16 -14.77 31.50
C VAL A 12 -22.71 -14.56 30.07
N ILE A 13 -23.13 -13.48 29.44
CA ILE A 13 -22.68 -13.09 28.11
C ILE A 13 -21.44 -12.23 28.32
N ASP A 14 -20.27 -12.81 28.09
CA ASP A 14 -19.02 -12.05 27.92
C ASP A 14 -18.95 -11.52 26.49
N GLU A 15 -19.17 -10.23 26.31
CA GLU A 15 -18.97 -9.58 25.02
C GLU A 15 -17.47 -9.40 24.75
N ILE A 16 -16.98 -10.06 23.71
CA ILE A 16 -15.61 -9.85 23.24
C ILE A 16 -15.60 -8.56 22.42
N ALA A 17 -14.91 -7.54 22.91
CA ALA A 17 -14.75 -6.29 22.20
C ALA A 17 -14.01 -6.54 20.87
N GLN A 18 -14.61 -6.12 19.76
CA GLN A 18 -14.01 -6.19 18.43
C GLN A 18 -13.25 -4.89 18.17
N THR A 19 -11.99 -5.04 17.76
CA THR A 19 -11.09 -3.94 17.38
C THR A 19 -10.52 -4.23 15.99
N PRO A 20 -11.31 -3.99 14.94
CA PRO A 20 -10.84 -4.18 13.57
C PRO A 20 -9.76 -3.16 13.23
N SER A 21 -8.70 -3.59 12.58
CA SER A 21 -7.60 -2.71 12.14
C SER A 21 -6.77 -3.40 11.08
N ILE A 22 -6.39 -2.67 10.05
CA ILE A 22 -5.37 -3.06 9.07
C ILE A 22 -4.26 -2.02 9.06
N GLU A 23 -3.08 -2.43 8.62
CA GLU A 23 -1.93 -1.56 8.37
C GLU A 23 -1.38 -1.88 6.99
N VAL A 24 -1.09 -0.85 6.21
CA VAL A 24 -0.56 -0.96 4.86
C VAL A 24 0.81 -0.29 4.81
N THR A 25 1.81 -1.01 4.31
CA THR A 25 3.12 -0.43 4.00
C THR A 25 3.42 -0.57 2.52
N LYS A 26 4.22 0.33 1.96
CA LYS A 26 4.60 0.30 0.56
C LYS A 26 6.08 0.66 0.39
N GLU A 27 6.84 -0.27 -0.17
CA GLU A 27 8.26 -0.10 -0.46
C GLU A 27 8.52 -0.10 -1.95
N ALA A 28 9.55 0.64 -2.38
CA ALA A 28 10.02 0.66 -3.76
C ALA A 28 11.41 0.05 -3.88
N SER A 29 11.62 -0.75 -4.92
CA SER A 29 12.93 -1.22 -5.35
C SER A 29 13.13 -0.93 -6.83
N ILE A 30 14.39 -0.75 -7.27
CA ILE A 30 14.71 -0.36 -8.63
C ILE A 30 15.39 -1.51 -9.37
N ILE A 31 14.88 -1.81 -10.56
CA ILE A 31 15.54 -2.67 -11.55
C ILE A 31 16.06 -1.76 -12.66
N HIS A 32 17.38 -1.59 -12.71
CA HIS A 32 18.01 -0.80 -13.75
C HIS A 32 17.97 -1.50 -15.12
N GLN A 33 17.77 -0.72 -16.16
CA GLN A 33 17.83 -1.24 -17.53
C GLN A 33 19.25 -1.75 -17.84
N ALA A 34 19.33 -2.88 -18.55
CA ALA A 34 20.63 -3.50 -18.89
C ALA A 34 21.52 -2.56 -19.70
N GLY A 35 22.76 -2.34 -19.24
CA GLY A 35 23.76 -1.50 -19.89
C GLY A 35 23.71 -0.02 -19.52
N THR A 36 22.83 0.38 -18.57
CA THR A 36 22.81 1.73 -17.99
C THR A 36 23.66 1.78 -16.71
N ASP A 37 23.86 3.00 -16.21
CA ASP A 37 24.51 3.23 -14.91
C ASP A 37 23.58 2.87 -13.73
N SER A 38 24.01 3.21 -12.52
CA SER A 38 23.22 3.00 -11.29
C SER A 38 22.27 4.17 -10.99
N GLU A 39 22.12 5.14 -11.90
CA GLU A 39 21.24 6.28 -11.72
C GLU A 39 19.82 5.94 -12.14
N ILE A 40 18.83 6.40 -11.34
CA ILE A 40 17.41 6.15 -11.62
C ILE A 40 16.96 7.06 -12.76
N SER A 41 16.58 6.49 -13.88
CA SER A 41 16.30 7.20 -15.12
C SER A 41 15.21 6.52 -15.97
N ALA A 42 14.87 7.14 -17.10
CA ALA A 42 13.91 6.56 -18.04
C ALA A 42 14.36 5.18 -18.54
N GLY A 43 13.43 4.23 -18.57
CA GLY A 43 13.66 2.82 -18.92
C GLY A 43 13.90 1.90 -17.73
N ASP A 44 14.26 2.42 -16.57
CA ASP A 44 14.32 1.64 -15.34
C ASP A 44 12.92 1.24 -14.88
N THR A 45 12.84 0.19 -14.09
CA THR A 45 11.57 -0.27 -13.54
C THR A 45 11.56 -0.14 -12.02
N ILE A 46 10.56 0.56 -11.51
CA ILE A 46 10.23 0.58 -10.09
C ILE A 46 9.35 -0.63 -9.81
N VAL A 47 9.73 -1.44 -8.83
CA VAL A 47 8.90 -2.52 -8.29
C VAL A 47 8.42 -2.10 -6.92
N TYR A 48 7.11 -2.02 -6.77
CA TYR A 48 6.45 -1.73 -5.52
C TYR A 48 6.01 -3.03 -4.84
N THR A 49 6.32 -3.15 -3.56
CA THR A 49 5.77 -4.17 -2.68
C THR A 49 4.82 -3.49 -1.71
N VAL A 50 3.54 -3.86 -1.78
CA VAL A 50 2.51 -3.40 -0.86
C VAL A 50 2.20 -4.53 0.10
N SER A 51 2.45 -4.33 1.39
CA SER A 51 2.16 -5.30 2.44
C SER A 51 0.97 -4.81 3.25
N VAL A 52 -0.06 -5.64 3.37
CA VAL A 52 -1.22 -5.38 4.23
C VAL A 52 -1.23 -6.37 5.37
N THR A 53 -1.41 -5.89 6.60
CA THR A 53 -1.43 -6.67 7.83
C THR A 53 -2.72 -6.42 8.61
N ASN A 54 -3.38 -7.47 9.06
CA ASN A 54 -4.49 -7.35 9.99
C ASN A 54 -3.95 -7.27 11.43
N ASN A 55 -3.87 -6.05 11.98
CA ASN A 55 -3.44 -5.77 13.35
C ASN A 55 -4.60 -5.85 14.36
N GLY A 56 -5.82 -6.09 13.88
CA GLY A 56 -7.01 -6.21 14.71
C GLY A 56 -7.18 -7.60 15.34
N ASN A 57 -8.30 -7.78 16.01
CA ASN A 57 -8.66 -9.05 16.67
C ASN A 57 -9.82 -9.79 15.98
N VAL A 58 -10.25 -9.32 14.82
CA VAL A 58 -11.30 -9.95 13.99
C VAL A 58 -10.81 -10.12 12.55
N THR A 59 -11.38 -11.07 11.82
CA THR A 59 -11.10 -11.25 10.40
C THR A 59 -11.59 -10.03 9.61
N ILE A 60 -10.74 -9.50 8.74
CA ILE A 60 -11.11 -8.49 7.75
C ILE A 60 -11.26 -9.18 6.40
N SER A 61 -12.39 -8.97 5.76
CA SER A 61 -12.73 -9.56 4.47
C SER A 61 -12.92 -8.49 3.40
N ASN A 62 -13.01 -8.91 2.14
CA ASN A 62 -13.21 -8.00 1.01
C ASN A 62 -12.22 -6.82 0.98
N ILE A 63 -10.96 -7.06 1.38
CA ILE A 63 -9.96 -6.00 1.33
C ILE A 63 -9.65 -5.73 -0.14
N ASN A 64 -9.97 -4.52 -0.57
CA ASN A 64 -9.73 -4.01 -1.92
C ASN A 64 -8.73 -2.85 -1.84
N PHE A 65 -8.09 -2.55 -2.98
CA PHE A 65 -7.02 -1.58 -3.04
C PHE A 65 -7.30 -0.52 -4.11
N THR A 66 -6.83 0.69 -3.86
CA THR A 66 -6.59 1.72 -4.87
C THR A 66 -5.12 2.09 -4.87
N ASP A 67 -4.62 2.61 -5.98
CA ASP A 67 -3.21 2.99 -6.14
C ASP A 67 -3.14 4.29 -6.92
N ASP A 68 -2.56 5.33 -6.31
CA ASP A 68 -2.35 6.64 -6.89
C ASP A 68 -0.87 6.83 -7.23
N LEU A 69 -0.55 6.70 -8.51
CA LEU A 69 0.79 6.89 -9.04
C LEU A 69 0.86 8.20 -9.84
N THR A 70 1.77 9.09 -9.45
CA THR A 70 1.97 10.39 -10.10
C THR A 70 3.45 10.68 -10.31
N ASP A 71 3.75 11.61 -11.23
CA ASP A 71 5.07 12.19 -11.34
C ASP A 71 5.22 13.41 -10.40
N GLY A 72 6.44 13.97 -10.32
CA GLY A 72 6.75 15.11 -9.46
C GLY A 72 6.02 16.42 -9.82
N GLN A 73 5.31 16.46 -10.95
CA GLN A 73 4.47 17.57 -11.39
C GLN A 73 2.98 17.29 -11.15
N GLY A 74 2.64 16.12 -10.59
CA GLY A 74 1.26 15.72 -10.30
C GLY A 74 0.51 15.13 -11.50
N ASN A 75 1.20 14.78 -12.59
CA ASN A 75 0.56 14.07 -13.69
C ASN A 75 0.33 12.60 -13.30
N VAL A 76 -0.89 12.11 -13.56
CA VAL A 76 -1.24 10.72 -13.27
C VAL A 76 -0.48 9.77 -14.20
N LEU A 77 0.13 8.75 -13.62
CA LEU A 77 0.83 7.67 -14.29
C LEU A 77 0.03 6.37 -14.17
N SER A 78 0.37 5.38 -14.98
CA SER A 78 -0.27 4.06 -14.92
C SER A 78 0.78 2.98 -14.67
N LEU A 79 0.50 2.09 -13.72
CA LEU A 79 1.33 0.92 -13.49
C LEU A 79 1.52 0.11 -14.79
N THR A 80 2.71 -0.44 -14.98
CA THR A 80 3.05 -1.27 -16.14
C THR A 80 2.55 -2.71 -15.97
N SER A 81 2.59 -3.21 -14.74
CA SER A 81 2.02 -4.52 -14.39
C SER A 81 1.67 -4.62 -12.91
N GLY A 82 0.79 -5.54 -12.57
CA GLY A 82 0.25 -5.69 -11.24
C GLY A 82 -0.65 -4.51 -10.86
N GLY A 83 -0.96 -4.38 -9.58
CA GLY A 83 -1.78 -3.32 -9.06
C GLY A 83 -3.19 -3.77 -8.70
N PRO A 84 -4.07 -2.85 -8.25
CA PRO A 84 -5.37 -3.18 -7.65
C PRO A 84 -6.27 -4.07 -8.52
N ASN A 85 -6.24 -3.89 -9.84
CA ASN A 85 -7.04 -4.70 -10.77
C ASN A 85 -6.58 -6.16 -10.87
N ASP A 86 -5.31 -6.43 -10.59
CA ASP A 86 -4.72 -7.77 -10.67
C ASP A 86 -4.68 -8.46 -9.31
N TRP A 87 -4.66 -7.71 -8.22
CA TRP A 87 -4.56 -8.26 -6.86
C TRP A 87 -5.84 -8.95 -6.40
N GLY A 88 -7.00 -8.49 -6.89
CA GLY A 88 -8.31 -8.97 -6.46
C GLY A 88 -8.61 -8.56 -5.01
N SER A 89 -9.70 -9.13 -4.50
CA SER A 89 -10.11 -8.94 -3.10
C SER A 89 -9.51 -10.05 -2.22
N ILE A 90 -8.95 -9.68 -1.08
CA ILE A 90 -8.31 -10.61 -0.13
C ILE A 90 -9.03 -10.61 1.21
N SER A 91 -8.73 -11.60 2.06
CA SER A 91 -9.23 -11.71 3.43
C SER A 91 -8.09 -12.12 4.35
N LEU A 92 -7.99 -11.47 5.50
CA LEU A 92 -6.92 -11.70 6.48
C LEU A 92 -7.52 -12.00 7.85
N ALA A 93 -7.12 -13.12 8.45
CA ALA A 93 -7.37 -13.39 9.86
C ALA A 93 -6.48 -12.49 10.76
N PRO A 94 -6.80 -12.36 12.06
CA PRO A 94 -5.96 -11.60 12.99
C PRO A 94 -4.50 -12.03 12.96
N GLY A 95 -3.58 -11.07 12.74
CA GLY A 95 -2.15 -11.27 12.66
C GLY A 95 -1.65 -11.79 11.31
N GLU A 96 -2.52 -12.00 10.32
CA GLU A 96 -2.10 -12.37 8.96
C GLU A 96 -1.68 -11.15 8.15
N SER A 97 -0.73 -11.36 7.24
CA SER A 97 -0.22 -10.38 6.28
C SER A 97 -0.20 -10.94 4.87
N GLN A 98 -0.32 -10.08 3.88
CA GLN A 98 -0.23 -10.41 2.45
C GLN A 98 0.60 -9.37 1.72
N ASP A 99 1.57 -9.84 0.92
CA ASP A 99 2.36 -8.99 0.03
C ASP A 99 1.77 -9.02 -1.39
N LEU A 100 1.69 -7.84 -1.99
CA LEU A 100 1.17 -7.59 -3.32
C LEU A 100 2.21 -6.80 -4.12
N ILE A 101 2.39 -7.17 -5.37
CA ILE A 101 3.45 -6.60 -6.22
C ILE A 101 2.83 -5.80 -7.36
N ALA A 102 3.41 -4.63 -7.61
CA ALA A 102 3.14 -3.82 -8.80
C ALA A 102 4.44 -3.29 -9.39
N SER A 103 4.43 -2.87 -10.65
CA SER A 103 5.60 -2.25 -11.25
C SER A 103 5.25 -1.09 -12.18
N TYR A 104 6.19 -0.17 -12.30
CA TYR A 104 6.13 0.96 -13.23
C TYR A 104 7.46 1.10 -13.97
N THR A 105 7.43 1.06 -15.29
CA THR A 105 8.60 1.39 -16.11
C THR A 105 8.64 2.90 -16.33
N ILE A 106 9.73 3.53 -15.90
CA ILE A 106 9.89 4.98 -15.90
C ILE A 106 9.88 5.52 -17.34
N SER A 107 8.91 6.36 -17.65
CA SER A 107 8.86 7.09 -18.91
C SER A 107 9.83 8.28 -18.90
N GLN A 108 10.20 8.79 -20.09
CA GLN A 108 11.06 9.98 -20.17
C GLN A 108 10.40 11.18 -19.46
N SER A 109 9.12 11.41 -19.67
CA SER A 109 8.41 12.53 -19.02
C SER A 109 8.39 12.43 -17.51
N ALA A 110 8.21 11.22 -16.97
CA ALA A 110 8.26 10.99 -15.53
C ALA A 110 9.68 11.17 -14.98
N SER A 111 10.70 10.71 -15.71
CA SER A 111 12.10 10.96 -15.37
C SER A 111 12.43 12.46 -15.33
N ASP A 112 11.96 13.21 -16.31
CA ASP A 112 12.20 14.66 -16.43
C ASP A 112 11.49 15.47 -15.32
N SER A 113 10.48 14.90 -14.68
CA SER A 113 9.77 15.54 -13.56
C SER A 113 10.57 15.55 -12.24
N GLY A 114 11.61 14.71 -12.15
CA GLY A 114 12.53 14.61 -11.01
C GLY A 114 12.10 13.64 -9.91
N SER A 115 10.84 13.18 -9.88
CA SER A 115 10.36 12.21 -8.91
C SER A 115 9.12 11.45 -9.39
N ILE A 116 8.89 10.29 -8.78
CA ILE A 116 7.69 9.47 -8.95
C ILE A 116 7.16 9.20 -7.55
N ILE A 117 5.86 9.43 -7.35
CA ILE A 117 5.18 9.38 -6.06
C ILE A 117 4.06 8.37 -6.16
N ASN A 118 4.00 7.43 -5.22
CA ASN A 118 2.99 6.38 -5.22
C ASN A 118 2.41 6.16 -3.83
N THR A 119 1.06 6.10 -3.75
CA THR A 119 0.31 5.83 -2.53
C THR A 119 -0.71 4.73 -2.80
N ALA A 120 -0.77 3.71 -1.95
CA ALA A 120 -1.83 2.70 -1.98
C ALA A 120 -2.81 2.93 -0.82
N THR A 121 -4.08 2.62 -1.03
CA THR A 121 -5.09 2.60 0.04
C THR A 121 -5.78 1.25 0.02
N ALA A 122 -5.88 0.61 1.18
CA ALA A 122 -6.68 -0.58 1.38
C ALA A 122 -7.97 -0.24 2.12
N THR A 123 -9.07 -0.90 1.74
CA THR A 123 -10.37 -0.79 2.42
C THR A 123 -10.97 -2.17 2.52
N GLY A 124 -11.50 -2.53 3.68
CA GLY A 124 -12.06 -3.86 3.95
C GLY A 124 -13.24 -3.85 4.89
N ASP A 125 -13.89 -5.01 5.00
CA ASP A 125 -15.08 -5.24 5.81
C ASP A 125 -14.70 -5.96 7.11
N SER A 126 -15.10 -5.39 8.25
CA SER A 126 -15.12 -6.12 9.52
C SER A 126 -16.44 -6.89 9.67
N PRO A 127 -16.56 -7.78 10.68
CA PRO A 127 -17.84 -8.40 11.02
C PRO A 127 -18.96 -7.41 11.43
N GLN A 128 -18.62 -6.15 11.68
CA GLN A 128 -19.53 -5.11 12.14
C GLN A 128 -20.02 -4.20 11.00
N GLY A 129 -19.31 -4.12 9.88
CA GLY A 129 -19.63 -3.18 8.80
C GLY A 129 -19.01 -3.54 7.46
N THR A 130 -19.38 -2.77 6.46
CA THR A 130 -18.83 -2.83 5.11
C THR A 130 -17.98 -1.60 4.88
N ASP A 131 -16.78 -1.76 4.32
CA ASP A 131 -15.81 -0.69 4.10
C ASP A 131 -15.52 0.15 5.37
N ASP A 132 -15.62 -0.51 6.54
CA ASP A 132 -15.48 0.14 7.85
C ASP A 132 -14.05 0.12 8.40
N VAL A 133 -13.11 -0.52 7.67
CA VAL A 133 -11.69 -0.58 7.99
C VAL A 133 -10.90 -0.11 6.79
N SER A 134 -10.04 0.87 6.96
CA SER A 134 -9.18 1.37 5.88
C SER A 134 -7.85 1.86 6.41
N ASP A 135 -6.84 1.84 5.55
CA ASP A 135 -5.53 2.37 5.81
C ASP A 135 -4.85 2.84 4.51
N VAL A 136 -4.03 3.87 4.63
CA VAL A 136 -3.21 4.43 3.54
C VAL A 136 -1.77 3.98 3.74
N SER A 137 -1.09 3.62 2.67
CA SER A 137 0.26 3.08 2.78
C SER A 137 1.26 4.07 3.35
N ASP A 138 2.07 3.56 4.28
CA ASP A 138 3.25 4.21 4.84
C ASP A 138 4.51 3.71 4.12
N ASP A 139 5.49 4.58 3.86
CA ASP A 139 6.81 4.21 3.37
C ASP A 139 7.74 3.89 4.56
N PRO A 140 8.02 2.62 4.87
CA PRO A 140 8.87 2.25 6.01
C PRO A 140 10.33 2.70 5.83
N GLN A 141 10.73 3.16 4.64
CA GLN A 141 12.03 3.76 4.36
C GLN A 141 11.97 5.30 4.37
N GLY A 142 10.79 5.87 4.55
CA GLY A 142 10.56 7.29 4.69
C GLY A 142 11.25 7.89 5.92
N THR A 143 11.24 9.22 6.01
CA THR A 143 11.91 9.97 7.09
C THR A 143 11.00 10.24 8.28
N THR A 144 9.75 9.85 8.22
CA THR A 144 8.74 10.08 9.24
C THR A 144 8.51 8.84 10.11
N LEU A 145 7.68 8.96 11.11
CA LEU A 145 7.40 7.88 12.05
C LEU A 145 6.48 6.84 11.40
N ALA A 146 6.68 5.57 11.71
CA ALA A 146 5.77 4.50 11.27
C ALA A 146 4.31 4.84 11.59
N GLY A 147 3.43 4.75 10.58
CA GLY A 147 2.01 5.06 10.68
C GLY A 147 1.62 6.50 10.32
N ASP A 148 2.50 7.25 9.62
CA ASP A 148 2.23 8.63 9.19
C ASP A 148 1.61 8.75 7.78
N ASP A 149 1.26 7.64 7.14
CA ASP A 149 0.64 7.59 5.79
C ASP A 149 1.47 8.30 4.71
N ASP A 150 2.77 8.12 4.74
CA ASP A 150 3.70 8.74 3.80
C ASP A 150 3.67 8.09 2.42
N PRO A 151 3.64 8.87 1.34
CA PRO A 151 3.78 8.31 0.00
C PRO A 151 5.19 7.76 -0.23
N THR A 152 5.30 6.65 -0.94
CA THR A 152 6.58 6.13 -1.42
C THR A 152 7.11 7.01 -2.56
N VAL A 153 8.28 7.63 -2.36
CA VAL A 153 8.89 8.56 -3.30
C VAL A 153 10.18 8.00 -3.89
N VAL A 154 10.23 7.92 -5.21
CA VAL A 154 11.43 7.58 -5.98
C VAL A 154 11.92 8.81 -6.71
N ASN A 155 13.11 9.30 -6.37
CA ASN A 155 13.74 10.43 -7.04
C ASN A 155 14.52 9.96 -8.27
N THR A 156 14.31 10.62 -9.42
CA THR A 156 15.07 10.37 -10.66
C THR A 156 16.25 11.30 -10.73
N THR A 157 17.32 10.83 -11.40
CA THR A 157 18.52 11.64 -11.59
C THR A 157 18.40 12.47 -12.88
N LEU A 158 18.54 13.80 -12.74
CA LEU A 158 18.51 14.73 -13.87
C LEU A 158 19.95 15.13 -14.24
N ASN A 159 20.44 14.65 -15.38
CA ASN A 159 21.77 14.95 -15.92
C ASN A 159 21.68 15.66 -17.28
N PRO A 160 21.18 16.91 -17.34
CA PRO A 160 21.09 17.62 -18.61
C PRO A 160 22.49 17.91 -19.17
N SER A 161 22.77 17.48 -20.40
CA SER A 161 24.01 17.82 -21.10
C SER A 161 23.72 18.19 -22.56
N ILE A 162 24.50 19.12 -23.08
CA ILE A 162 24.48 19.50 -24.50
C ILE A 162 25.91 19.58 -25.02
N GLU A 163 26.17 18.92 -26.13
CA GLU A 163 27.44 19.00 -26.84
C GLU A 163 27.25 19.74 -28.17
N VAL A 164 28.06 20.77 -28.39
CA VAL A 164 28.08 21.52 -29.67
C VAL A 164 29.39 21.26 -30.36
N THR A 165 29.35 20.55 -31.50
CA THR A 165 30.51 20.36 -32.39
C THR A 165 30.41 21.29 -33.55
N LYS A 166 31.54 21.99 -33.93
CA LYS A 166 31.66 22.79 -35.11
C LYS A 166 32.53 22.03 -36.12
N ALA A 167 31.97 21.75 -37.30
CA ALA A 167 32.71 21.20 -38.43
C ALA A 167 33.52 22.28 -39.16
#